data_6c681302e611b921cd95155292154f74
#
_entry.id   6c681302e611b921cd95155292154f74
#
_cell.length_a   1.000
_cell.length_b   1.000
_cell.length_c   1.000
_cell.angle_alpha   90.00
_cell.angle_beta   90.00
_cell.angle_gamma   90.00
#
_symmetry.space_group_name_H-M   'P 1'
#
loop_
_entity.id
_entity.type
_entity.pdbx_description
1 polymer ?
#
loop_
_entity_poly.entity_id
_entity_poly.type
_entity_poly.pdbx_seq_one_letter_code
_entity_poly.pdbx_strand_id
1 'polypeptide(L)'
;MKKRVCSVLLAAVLCVTMLSVVALATECTDGNHTYTGKYYVANVNGINHSPKCDNCGYVDISSSSQHCDNGSNSKYKDGKCDYCDAELAVSFNDSSRSSCATTLQAAFDYVKSENSSTETKLFSMKDIADAVSFEGSLATLNLAGNNLTGSITVNGGTLTITNTLDSKSSTVSTINVTGGTVKIEGNLTVTTLNISANAKVELSGGTYGTITPPAGKSVNDLLAPGYYAVQTANGISVQQAPITNVTVSVSNNDNTVYGYSEADAPVLTATVTPSDLQGVTYQWHKVNGNKKTAIDNATAQTYTVETGLDAGDYDYCCTATVGTYSLTSEEVKVTIAKADGPQLGTINVNQVYNDTASKTINIYESIGTALDQLKADAGTLRFHSGTYSPENTIESGWSVDVNTGAITYQLANGLSVNGEITITMQVGYNDQTYSKNHEDATVTVNITLTKITPTGTPNYTPITSSGKTLADAHLNADNNAFSVPGNVMWAVNGDPESVKVEKGTAYEWIFRPNDDKHFEVIRGSIILWTESGSGVVIIVPSQSGESTPASNPNTGAAHVGQPLPGLALLALAALCLYAGTRRF
;
A
#
# COMPACT_ATOMS: atom_id res chain seq x y z
N MET A 1 -48.81 29.49 -32.94
CA MET A 1 -49.31 30.67 -33.66
C MET A 1 -48.93 32.03 -33.07
N LYS A 2 -48.83 32.20 -31.75
CA LYS A 2 -48.45 33.51 -31.13
C LYS A 2 -46.99 33.96 -31.34
N LYS A 3 -46.03 33.05 -31.51
CA LYS A 3 -44.62 33.42 -31.73
C LYS A 3 -44.30 33.88 -33.16
N ARG A 4 -45.12 33.48 -34.16
CA ARG A 4 -44.92 33.91 -35.57
C ARG A 4 -45.49 35.30 -35.86
N VAL A 5 -46.47 35.72 -35.06
CA VAL A 5 -47.07 37.06 -35.21
C VAL A 5 -46.15 38.15 -34.66
N CYS A 6 -45.41 37.87 -33.56
CA CYS A 6 -44.44 38.85 -33.01
C CYS A 6 -43.25 39.09 -33.95
N SER A 7 -42.74 38.03 -34.62
CA SER A 7 -41.60 38.19 -35.55
C SER A 7 -41.99 38.94 -36.82
N VAL A 8 -43.23 38.83 -37.29
CA VAL A 8 -43.72 39.55 -38.46
C VAL A 8 -44.02 41.01 -38.10
N LEU A 9 -44.51 41.31 -36.88
CA LEU A 9 -44.74 42.68 -36.45
C LEU A 9 -43.41 43.43 -36.19
N LEU A 10 -42.39 42.73 -35.65
CA LEU A 10 -41.06 43.34 -35.46
C LEU A 10 -40.36 43.62 -36.80
N ALA A 11 -40.49 42.71 -37.78
CA ALA A 11 -39.98 42.92 -39.14
C ALA A 11 -40.75 44.06 -39.85
N ALA A 12 -42.04 44.22 -39.62
CA ALA A 12 -42.85 45.30 -40.22
C ALA A 12 -42.55 46.66 -39.59
N VAL A 13 -42.28 46.72 -38.29
CA VAL A 13 -41.89 48.00 -37.61
C VAL A 13 -40.44 48.39 -38.00
N LEU A 14 -39.51 47.42 -38.17
CA LEU A 14 -38.19 47.71 -38.72
C LEU A 14 -38.20 48.16 -40.17
N CYS A 15 -39.08 47.64 -41.00
CA CYS A 15 -39.25 48.11 -42.38
C CYS A 15 -39.80 49.53 -42.44
N VAL A 16 -40.69 49.92 -41.53
CA VAL A 16 -41.27 51.28 -41.53
C VAL A 16 -40.26 52.34 -41.05
N THR A 17 -39.35 51.99 -40.11
CA THR A 17 -38.26 52.91 -39.68
C THR A 17 -37.16 53.04 -40.74
N MET A 18 -36.95 52.03 -41.57
CA MET A 18 -36.02 52.16 -42.71
C MET A 18 -36.62 52.93 -43.88
N LEU A 19 -37.95 52.94 -44.03
CA LEU A 19 -38.61 53.72 -45.06
C LEU A 19 -38.69 55.24 -44.79
N SER A 20 -38.46 55.68 -43.57
CA SER A 20 -38.46 57.13 -43.24
C SER A 20 -37.18 57.87 -43.60
N VAL A 21 -36.09 57.19 -43.94
CA VAL A 21 -34.82 57.79 -44.41
C VAL A 21 -34.71 57.86 -45.93
N VAL A 22 -35.64 57.22 -46.67
CA VAL A 22 -35.60 57.12 -48.15
C VAL A 22 -36.23 58.35 -48.84
N ALA A 23 -36.66 59.37 -48.13
CA ALA A 23 -37.50 60.47 -48.66
C ALA A 23 -36.73 61.64 -49.33
N LEU A 24 -35.42 61.54 -49.59
CA LEU A 24 -34.68 62.59 -50.32
C LEU A 24 -33.49 62.09 -51.18
N ALA A 25 -33.52 60.87 -51.66
CA ALA A 25 -32.51 60.41 -52.57
C ALA A 25 -32.97 60.58 -54.03
N THR A 26 -32.19 61.25 -54.85
CA THR A 26 -32.32 61.24 -56.29
C THR A 26 -32.24 59.81 -56.78
N GLU A 27 -33.31 59.31 -57.46
CA GLU A 27 -33.37 57.94 -57.99
C GLU A 27 -32.19 57.66 -58.90
N CYS A 28 -31.49 56.55 -58.72
CA CYS A 28 -30.62 55.96 -59.74
C CYS A 28 -31.55 55.29 -60.77
N THR A 29 -31.81 55.97 -61.85
CA THR A 29 -32.85 55.64 -62.85
C THR A 29 -32.56 54.38 -63.68
N ASP A 30 -31.41 53.79 -63.52
CA ASP A 30 -30.88 52.66 -64.35
C ASP A 30 -30.43 51.45 -63.51
N GLY A 31 -30.70 51.42 -62.21
CA GLY A 31 -30.32 50.29 -61.35
C GLY A 31 -28.83 50.21 -61.09
N ASN A 32 -28.02 51.11 -61.62
CA ASN A 32 -26.59 51.18 -61.37
C ASN A 32 -26.29 52.05 -60.14
N HIS A 33 -25.97 51.44 -59.05
CA HIS A 33 -25.54 52.10 -57.84
C HIS A 33 -24.03 52.33 -57.82
N THR A 34 -23.58 53.51 -57.42
CA THR A 34 -22.17 53.84 -57.32
C THR A 34 -21.76 53.78 -55.85
N TYR A 35 -20.79 52.93 -55.54
CA TYR A 35 -20.24 52.77 -54.20
C TYR A 35 -18.75 53.15 -54.22
N THR A 36 -18.38 54.33 -53.76
CA THR A 36 -16.99 54.78 -53.73
C THR A 36 -16.23 54.32 -52.49
N GLY A 37 -16.92 53.60 -51.62
CA GLY A 37 -16.33 53.13 -50.36
C GLY A 37 -16.23 54.20 -49.26
N LYS A 38 -16.86 55.35 -49.45
CA LYS A 38 -16.86 56.45 -48.48
C LYS A 38 -18.06 56.44 -47.54
N TYR A 39 -19.16 55.81 -47.94
CA TYR A 39 -20.39 55.81 -47.18
C TYR A 39 -20.87 54.39 -46.91
N TYR A 40 -20.58 53.90 -45.71
CA TYR A 40 -21.08 52.60 -45.21
C TYR A 40 -22.07 52.86 -44.09
N VAL A 41 -23.02 51.98 -43.92
CA VAL A 41 -24.03 52.04 -42.86
C VAL A 41 -23.92 50.82 -42.00
N ALA A 42 -23.90 51.01 -40.68
CA ALA A 42 -23.94 49.89 -39.75
C ALA A 42 -25.29 49.13 -39.88
N ASN A 43 -25.21 47.83 -40.02
CA ASN A 43 -26.39 46.94 -40.08
C ASN A 43 -26.98 46.77 -38.67
N VAL A 44 -28.27 46.52 -38.62
CA VAL A 44 -29.01 46.31 -37.36
C VAL A 44 -28.54 45.09 -36.55
N ASN A 45 -27.79 44.17 -37.17
CA ASN A 45 -27.22 43.04 -36.46
C ASN A 45 -26.01 43.41 -35.59
N GLY A 46 -25.49 44.63 -35.72
CA GLY A 46 -24.36 45.12 -34.94
C GLY A 46 -22.99 44.47 -35.27
N ILE A 47 -22.95 43.58 -36.27
CA ILE A 47 -21.75 42.83 -36.68
C ILE A 47 -21.22 43.38 -38.01
N ASN A 48 -22.10 43.71 -38.91
CA ASN A 48 -21.72 44.07 -40.29
C ASN A 48 -22.08 45.52 -40.60
N HIS A 49 -21.43 46.03 -41.61
CA HIS A 49 -21.80 47.26 -42.29
C HIS A 49 -22.00 46.97 -43.78
N SER A 50 -22.79 47.80 -44.44
CA SER A 50 -23.11 47.67 -45.85
C SER A 50 -22.78 48.94 -46.61
N PRO A 51 -22.36 48.84 -47.86
CA PRO A 51 -22.10 50.01 -48.68
C PRO A 51 -23.41 50.75 -48.96
N LYS A 52 -23.31 52.09 -48.89
CA LYS A 52 -24.40 52.96 -49.19
C LYS A 52 -24.09 53.70 -50.49
N CYS A 53 -25.01 53.68 -51.44
CA CYS A 53 -24.88 54.40 -52.70
C CYS A 53 -24.67 55.90 -52.46
N ASP A 54 -23.65 56.47 -53.10
CA ASP A 54 -23.25 57.86 -52.98
C ASP A 54 -24.31 58.81 -53.52
N ASN A 55 -25.11 58.34 -54.50
CA ASN A 55 -26.09 59.20 -55.20
C ASN A 55 -27.49 59.08 -54.66
N CYS A 56 -27.98 57.88 -54.36
CA CYS A 56 -29.40 57.67 -53.96
C CYS A 56 -29.57 57.18 -52.54
N GLY A 57 -28.47 56.85 -51.85
CA GLY A 57 -28.54 56.37 -50.49
C GLY A 57 -28.98 54.93 -50.35
N TYR A 58 -29.11 54.15 -51.42
CA TYR A 58 -29.43 52.70 -51.38
C TYR A 58 -28.36 51.98 -50.60
N VAL A 59 -28.77 51.06 -49.70
CA VAL A 59 -27.85 50.22 -48.91
C VAL A 59 -27.87 48.83 -49.46
N ASP A 60 -26.70 48.34 -49.96
CA ASP A 60 -26.53 47.00 -50.48
C ASP A 60 -26.15 46.03 -49.34
N ILE A 61 -27.16 45.37 -48.78
CA ILE A 61 -26.95 44.40 -47.69
C ILE A 61 -26.36 43.09 -48.21
N SER A 62 -26.37 42.82 -49.52
CA SER A 62 -25.77 41.62 -50.09
C SER A 62 -24.21 41.69 -50.12
N SER A 63 -23.68 42.89 -50.11
CA SER A 63 -22.23 43.20 -50.08
C SER A 63 -21.75 43.57 -48.69
N SER A 64 -22.44 43.11 -47.63
CA SER A 64 -22.07 43.45 -46.25
C SER A 64 -20.75 42.83 -45.82
N SER A 65 -19.97 43.52 -45.01
CA SER A 65 -18.73 43.05 -44.40
C SER A 65 -18.74 43.35 -42.89
N GLN A 66 -17.91 42.62 -42.16
CA GLN A 66 -17.84 42.82 -40.71
C GLN A 66 -17.22 44.18 -40.36
N HIS A 67 -17.63 44.72 -39.22
CA HIS A 67 -16.99 45.92 -38.68
C HIS A 67 -15.52 45.66 -38.34
N CYS A 68 -14.64 46.66 -38.57
CA CYS A 68 -13.25 46.60 -38.21
C CYS A 68 -12.73 47.97 -37.71
N ASP A 69 -11.69 47.93 -36.88
CA ASP A 69 -10.92 49.09 -36.41
C ASP A 69 -9.43 48.72 -36.47
N ASN A 70 -8.95 48.41 -37.70
CA ASN A 70 -7.57 48.00 -37.92
C ASN A 70 -6.67 49.15 -38.38
N GLY A 71 -7.23 50.36 -38.51
CA GLY A 71 -6.53 51.54 -38.95
C GLY A 71 -6.38 51.60 -40.50
N SER A 72 -7.19 50.81 -41.27
CA SER A 72 -7.13 50.83 -42.73
C SER A 72 -7.56 52.16 -43.34
N ASN A 73 -8.57 52.76 -42.77
CA ASN A 73 -9.15 54.04 -43.20
C ASN A 73 -8.94 55.16 -42.20
N SER A 74 -8.57 54.87 -40.96
CA SER A 74 -8.18 55.83 -39.95
C SER A 74 -6.69 55.68 -39.61
N LYS A 75 -6.04 56.79 -39.27
CA LYS A 75 -4.61 56.79 -38.91
C LYS A 75 -4.32 56.08 -37.59
N TYR A 76 -5.39 55.81 -36.79
CA TYR A 76 -5.30 55.26 -35.46
C TYR A 76 -6.50 54.31 -35.20
N LYS A 77 -6.30 53.32 -34.37
CA LYS A 77 -7.38 52.48 -33.80
C LYS A 77 -8.10 53.32 -32.74
N ASP A 78 -9.27 53.85 -33.06
CA ASP A 78 -10.03 54.81 -32.20
C ASP A 78 -11.29 54.23 -31.58
N GLY A 79 -11.53 52.93 -31.78
CA GLY A 79 -12.72 52.26 -31.25
C GLY A 79 -13.96 52.43 -32.13
N LYS A 80 -13.79 52.88 -33.35
CA LYS A 80 -14.85 53.01 -34.35
C LYS A 80 -14.57 52.15 -35.57
N CYS A 81 -15.60 51.80 -36.29
CA CYS A 81 -15.46 51.07 -37.55
C CYS A 81 -14.82 51.96 -38.59
N ASP A 82 -13.72 51.50 -39.21
CA ASP A 82 -12.99 52.22 -40.24
C ASP A 82 -13.83 52.66 -41.45
N TYR A 83 -15.01 52.07 -41.64
CA TYR A 83 -15.84 52.30 -42.81
C TYR A 83 -17.16 53.03 -42.52
N CYS A 84 -17.80 52.79 -41.34
CA CYS A 84 -19.12 53.35 -41.05
C CYS A 84 -19.16 54.19 -39.80
N ASP A 85 -18.04 54.47 -39.16
CA ASP A 85 -17.91 55.24 -37.90
C ASP A 85 -18.75 54.73 -36.72
N ALA A 86 -19.34 53.51 -36.83
CA ALA A 86 -20.05 52.90 -35.72
C ALA A 86 -19.09 52.65 -34.56
N GLU A 87 -19.50 53.03 -33.35
CA GLU A 87 -18.73 52.69 -32.14
C GLU A 87 -18.72 51.19 -31.93
N LEU A 88 -17.51 50.65 -31.70
CA LEU A 88 -17.28 49.22 -31.51
C LEU A 88 -17.14 48.88 -30.01
N ALA A 89 -17.61 47.75 -29.65
CA ALA A 89 -17.56 47.28 -28.27
C ALA A 89 -16.68 46.03 -28.11
N VAL A 90 -16.62 45.15 -29.09
CA VAL A 90 -15.95 43.85 -29.02
C VAL A 90 -15.24 43.56 -30.33
N SER A 91 -14.00 43.06 -30.28
CA SER A 91 -13.32 42.45 -31.41
C SER A 91 -13.35 40.92 -31.30
N PHE A 92 -13.38 40.24 -32.47
CA PHE A 92 -13.41 38.81 -32.57
C PHE A 92 -11.99 38.20 -32.74
N ASN A 93 -11.77 37.11 -32.10
CA ASN A 93 -10.64 36.19 -32.23
C ASN A 93 -9.24 36.77 -31.93
N ASP A 94 -9.01 38.06 -32.12
CA ASP A 94 -7.75 38.69 -31.79
C ASP A 94 -7.92 40.17 -31.39
N SER A 95 -6.84 40.78 -30.97
CA SER A 95 -6.77 42.19 -30.63
C SER A 95 -6.47 43.10 -31.85
N SER A 96 -6.37 42.54 -33.07
CA SER A 96 -6.10 43.30 -34.29
C SER A 96 -7.26 44.18 -34.68
N ARG A 97 -8.46 43.86 -34.20
CA ARG A 97 -9.73 44.57 -34.49
C ARG A 97 -10.12 44.48 -35.96
N SER A 98 -9.73 43.42 -36.65
CA SER A 98 -10.08 43.20 -38.06
C SER A 98 -11.54 42.76 -38.25
N SER A 99 -12.16 42.24 -37.18
CA SER A 99 -13.55 41.85 -37.14
C SER A 99 -14.15 42.25 -35.79
N CYS A 100 -15.19 43.04 -35.75
CA CYS A 100 -15.73 43.67 -34.54
C CYS A 100 -17.25 43.66 -34.48
N ALA A 101 -17.81 43.83 -33.29
CA ALA A 101 -19.22 44.06 -33.03
C ALA A 101 -19.42 45.43 -32.33
N THR A 102 -20.57 46.04 -32.59
CA THR A 102 -20.95 47.34 -31.99
C THR A 102 -21.45 47.18 -30.54
N THR A 103 -21.90 45.99 -30.17
CA THR A 103 -22.38 45.67 -28.79
C THR A 103 -21.91 44.26 -28.40
N LEU A 104 -21.83 43.99 -27.10
CA LEU A 104 -21.54 42.66 -26.61
C LEU A 104 -22.68 41.67 -26.93
N GLN A 105 -23.94 42.13 -26.91
CA GLN A 105 -25.07 41.27 -27.27
C GLN A 105 -24.98 40.83 -28.73
N ALA A 106 -24.64 41.74 -29.64
CA ALA A 106 -24.44 41.37 -31.05
C ALA A 106 -23.33 40.34 -31.24
N ALA A 107 -22.24 40.44 -30.47
CA ALA A 107 -21.20 39.45 -30.49
C ALA A 107 -21.69 38.07 -29.95
N PHE A 108 -22.48 38.07 -28.90
CA PHE A 108 -23.07 36.82 -28.37
C PHE A 108 -24.10 36.20 -29.32
N ASP A 109 -24.90 37.02 -30.00
CA ASP A 109 -25.87 36.56 -31.01
C ASP A 109 -25.15 35.95 -32.23
N TYR A 110 -24.01 36.54 -32.60
CA TYR A 110 -23.14 35.96 -33.64
C TYR A 110 -22.61 34.59 -33.22
N VAL A 111 -22.02 34.45 -32.01
CA VAL A 111 -21.53 33.15 -31.48
C VAL A 111 -22.64 32.10 -31.49
N LYS A 112 -23.87 32.51 -31.13
CA LYS A 112 -25.04 31.62 -31.15
C LYS A 112 -25.43 31.22 -32.58
N SER A 113 -25.32 32.11 -33.55
CA SER A 113 -25.69 31.84 -34.96
C SER A 113 -24.68 30.92 -35.64
N GLU A 114 -23.38 31.08 -35.33
CA GLU A 114 -22.32 30.23 -35.87
C GLU A 114 -22.42 28.79 -35.35
N ASN A 115 -22.92 28.60 -34.12
CA ASN A 115 -23.09 27.29 -33.47
C ASN A 115 -21.88 26.36 -33.65
N SER A 116 -20.69 26.94 -33.62
CA SER A 116 -19.42 26.27 -33.86
C SER A 116 -18.96 25.49 -32.63
N SER A 117 -18.33 24.34 -32.83
CA SER A 117 -17.58 23.65 -31.79
C SER A 117 -16.21 24.31 -31.49
N THR A 118 -15.77 25.23 -32.35
CA THR A 118 -14.55 26.01 -32.14
C THR A 118 -14.84 27.19 -31.25
N GLU A 119 -13.95 27.43 -30.27
CA GLU A 119 -14.07 28.55 -29.36
C GLU A 119 -13.97 29.90 -30.10
N THR A 120 -14.95 30.79 -29.84
CA THR A 120 -14.89 32.18 -30.30
C THR A 120 -14.32 33.06 -29.20
N LYS A 121 -13.20 33.74 -29.47
CA LYS A 121 -12.59 34.69 -28.54
C LYS A 121 -13.11 36.08 -28.79
N LEU A 122 -13.60 36.71 -27.73
CA LEU A 122 -14.18 38.07 -27.73
C LEU A 122 -13.31 38.97 -26.83
N PHE A 123 -12.87 40.10 -27.37
CA PHE A 123 -12.07 41.08 -26.64
C PHE A 123 -12.85 42.36 -26.47
N SER A 124 -13.08 42.77 -25.24
CA SER A 124 -13.74 44.05 -24.96
C SER A 124 -12.85 45.23 -25.40
N MET A 125 -13.40 46.17 -26.11
CA MET A 125 -12.72 47.36 -26.60
C MET A 125 -13.04 48.60 -25.75
N LYS A 126 -14.10 48.57 -24.95
CA LYS A 126 -14.55 49.66 -24.06
C LYS A 126 -15.33 49.08 -22.88
N ASP A 127 -15.63 49.90 -21.89
CA ASP A 127 -16.58 49.57 -20.83
C ASP A 127 -17.96 49.25 -21.41
N ILE A 128 -18.62 48.22 -20.86
CA ILE A 128 -19.91 47.69 -21.31
C ILE A 128 -20.94 47.98 -20.21
N ALA A 129 -21.97 48.75 -20.52
CA ALA A 129 -23.02 49.12 -19.56
C ALA A 129 -24.32 48.33 -19.72
N ASP A 130 -24.49 47.64 -20.85
CA ASP A 130 -25.73 46.94 -21.18
C ASP A 130 -25.86 45.62 -20.43
N ALA A 131 -27.10 45.25 -20.12
CA ALA A 131 -27.43 43.89 -19.69
C ALA A 131 -27.48 42.99 -20.93
N VAL A 132 -26.74 41.85 -20.88
CA VAL A 132 -26.59 40.95 -22.01
C VAL A 132 -26.91 39.50 -21.64
N SER A 133 -27.30 38.72 -22.64
CA SER A 133 -27.63 37.30 -22.46
C SER A 133 -26.80 36.44 -23.41
N PHE A 134 -26.17 35.39 -22.88
CA PHE A 134 -25.38 34.41 -23.61
C PHE A 134 -26.11 33.06 -23.70
N GLU A 135 -26.29 32.56 -24.90
CA GLU A 135 -26.83 31.22 -25.21
C GLU A 135 -26.00 30.55 -26.32
N GLY A 136 -24.78 31.03 -26.58
CA GLY A 136 -23.89 30.50 -27.62
C GLY A 136 -23.29 29.12 -27.25
N SER A 137 -22.59 28.50 -28.19
CA SER A 137 -21.98 27.18 -27.95
C SER A 137 -20.74 27.29 -27.05
N LEU A 138 -19.72 28.00 -27.47
CA LEU A 138 -18.44 28.14 -26.76
C LEU A 138 -17.79 29.49 -27.07
N ALA A 139 -17.56 30.31 -26.03
CA ALA A 139 -16.88 31.57 -26.17
C ALA A 139 -16.02 31.93 -24.95
N THR A 140 -14.97 32.71 -25.19
CA THR A 140 -14.20 33.41 -24.15
C THR A 140 -14.34 34.90 -24.32
N LEU A 141 -14.85 35.59 -23.28
CA LEU A 141 -14.90 37.04 -23.18
C LEU A 141 -13.71 37.53 -22.36
N ASN A 142 -12.72 38.12 -23.03
CA ASN A 142 -11.64 38.84 -22.37
C ASN A 142 -12.01 40.31 -22.21
N LEU A 143 -12.09 40.77 -20.99
CA LEU A 143 -12.44 42.15 -20.70
C LEU A 143 -11.29 43.13 -20.99
N ALA A 144 -10.08 42.66 -21.10
CA ALA A 144 -8.92 43.46 -21.48
C ALA A 144 -8.77 44.80 -20.68
N GLY A 145 -9.04 44.73 -19.36
CA GLY A 145 -8.99 45.88 -18.46
C GLY A 145 -10.22 46.80 -18.51
N ASN A 146 -11.25 46.51 -19.31
CA ASN A 146 -12.51 47.22 -19.31
C ASN A 146 -13.50 46.63 -18.30
N ASN A 147 -14.51 47.42 -17.93
CA ASN A 147 -15.53 47.06 -16.95
C ASN A 147 -16.84 46.65 -17.64
N LEU A 148 -17.56 45.75 -17.01
CA LEU A 148 -18.92 45.39 -17.37
C LEU A 148 -19.86 45.83 -16.22
N THR A 149 -20.45 47.00 -16.34
CA THR A 149 -21.35 47.56 -15.33
C THR A 149 -22.79 47.09 -15.48
N GLY A 150 -23.17 46.54 -16.64
CA GLY A 150 -24.39 45.78 -16.85
C GLY A 150 -24.34 44.39 -16.22
N SER A 151 -25.32 43.56 -16.56
CA SER A 151 -25.36 42.15 -16.13
C SER A 151 -25.12 41.20 -17.29
N ILE A 152 -24.46 40.08 -17.02
CA ILE A 152 -24.42 38.93 -17.93
C ILE A 152 -25.36 37.85 -17.41
N THR A 153 -26.28 37.41 -18.24
CA THR A 153 -27.09 36.22 -17.96
C THR A 153 -26.68 35.11 -18.90
N VAL A 154 -26.21 33.97 -18.35
CA VAL A 154 -25.82 32.77 -19.13
C VAL A 154 -26.93 31.74 -19.01
N ASN A 155 -27.59 31.45 -20.14
CA ASN A 155 -28.73 30.55 -20.21
C ASN A 155 -28.35 29.18 -20.81
N GLY A 156 -27.18 29.07 -21.47
CA GLY A 156 -26.72 27.85 -22.11
C GLY A 156 -25.31 27.97 -22.66
N GLY A 157 -24.74 26.87 -23.14
CA GLY A 157 -23.39 26.79 -23.70
C GLY A 157 -22.28 26.93 -22.66
N THR A 158 -21.09 27.32 -23.11
CA THR A 158 -19.92 27.56 -22.25
C THR A 158 -19.37 28.95 -22.49
N LEU A 159 -19.35 29.78 -21.43
CA LEU A 159 -18.75 31.11 -21.47
C LEU A 159 -17.60 31.20 -20.47
N THR A 160 -16.39 31.44 -20.95
CA THR A 160 -15.26 31.83 -20.12
C THR A 160 -15.19 33.35 -20.05
N ILE A 161 -15.12 33.93 -18.84
CA ILE A 161 -14.91 35.35 -18.62
C ILE A 161 -13.55 35.54 -17.99
N THR A 162 -12.71 36.32 -18.63
CA THR A 162 -11.33 36.53 -18.20
C THR A 162 -10.87 37.98 -18.34
N ASN A 163 -9.81 38.30 -17.61
CA ASN A 163 -9.04 39.51 -17.85
C ASN A 163 -7.56 39.13 -17.87
N THR A 164 -6.96 39.21 -19.04
CA THR A 164 -5.55 38.85 -19.23
C THR A 164 -4.58 40.02 -18.97
N LEU A 165 -5.07 41.20 -18.62
CA LEU A 165 -4.22 42.33 -18.24
C LEU A 165 -3.90 42.27 -16.74
N ASP A 166 -2.67 41.88 -16.38
CA ASP A 166 -2.21 41.88 -14.99
C ASP A 166 -2.14 43.28 -14.37
N SER A 167 -1.92 44.31 -15.20
CA SER A 167 -1.75 45.70 -14.75
C SER A 167 -3.05 46.43 -14.44
N LYS A 168 -4.20 45.88 -14.85
CA LYS A 168 -5.51 46.52 -14.67
C LYS A 168 -6.57 45.45 -14.41
N SER A 169 -7.21 45.54 -13.25
CA SER A 169 -8.37 44.70 -12.91
C SER A 169 -9.59 45.14 -13.70
N SER A 170 -10.45 44.21 -14.06
CA SER A 170 -11.76 44.45 -14.63
C SER A 170 -12.86 44.13 -13.62
N THR A 171 -13.90 44.99 -13.59
CA THR A 171 -15.07 44.81 -12.74
C THR A 171 -16.24 44.30 -13.56
N VAL A 172 -16.93 43.26 -13.06
CA VAL A 172 -18.20 42.76 -13.57
C VAL A 172 -19.25 42.95 -12.47
N SER A 173 -20.31 43.70 -12.78
CA SER A 173 -21.35 44.00 -11.78
C SER A 173 -22.09 42.73 -11.36
N THR A 174 -22.73 42.05 -12.31
CA THR A 174 -23.56 40.87 -12.00
C THR A 174 -23.43 39.82 -13.06
N ILE A 175 -23.21 38.55 -12.60
CA ILE A 175 -23.27 37.38 -13.44
C ILE A 175 -24.40 36.48 -12.91
N ASN A 176 -25.37 36.17 -13.78
CA ASN A 176 -26.47 35.27 -13.49
C ASN A 176 -26.28 34.01 -14.35
N VAL A 177 -26.05 32.85 -13.74
CA VAL A 177 -25.88 31.58 -14.47
C VAL A 177 -27.14 30.77 -14.26
N THR A 178 -28.01 30.78 -15.25
CA THR A 178 -29.33 30.08 -15.21
C THR A 178 -29.23 28.71 -15.87
N GLY A 179 -28.23 28.51 -16.76
CA GLY A 179 -27.92 27.26 -17.42
C GLY A 179 -26.52 27.27 -18.07
N GLY A 180 -26.08 26.14 -18.60
CA GLY A 180 -24.77 26.04 -19.21
C GLY A 180 -23.60 26.06 -18.21
N THR A 181 -22.41 26.44 -18.69
CA THR A 181 -21.18 26.49 -17.92
C THR A 181 -20.55 27.87 -17.99
N VAL A 182 -20.15 28.42 -16.84
CA VAL A 182 -19.36 29.65 -16.77
C VAL A 182 -18.02 29.34 -16.11
N LYS A 183 -16.94 29.78 -16.76
CA LYS A 183 -15.60 29.79 -16.18
C LYS A 183 -15.18 31.23 -15.93
N ILE A 184 -14.63 31.49 -14.76
CA ILE A 184 -14.14 32.83 -14.39
C ILE A 184 -12.69 32.74 -14.05
N GLU A 185 -11.85 33.47 -14.80
CA GLU A 185 -10.39 33.36 -14.75
C GLU A 185 -9.73 34.74 -14.64
N GLY A 186 -8.52 34.75 -14.03
CA GLY A 186 -7.67 35.93 -14.02
C GLY A 186 -8.09 37.03 -13.05
N ASN A 187 -7.61 38.25 -13.32
CA ASN A 187 -7.76 39.41 -12.41
C ASN A 187 -9.10 40.12 -12.64
N LEU A 188 -10.16 39.54 -12.09
CA LEU A 188 -11.55 40.06 -12.17
C LEU A 188 -12.12 40.39 -10.78
N THR A 189 -12.92 41.43 -10.71
CA THR A 189 -13.79 41.71 -9.54
C THR A 189 -15.23 41.54 -9.96
N VAL A 190 -15.92 40.54 -9.42
CA VAL A 190 -17.34 40.26 -9.67
C VAL A 190 -18.14 40.69 -8.45
N THR A 191 -19.00 41.70 -8.60
CA THR A 191 -19.76 42.18 -7.44
C THR A 191 -20.79 41.13 -6.98
N THR A 192 -21.53 40.53 -7.92
CA THR A 192 -22.53 39.50 -7.61
C THR A 192 -22.48 38.36 -8.59
N LEU A 193 -22.41 37.14 -8.09
CA LEU A 193 -22.48 35.91 -8.85
C LEU A 193 -23.63 35.04 -8.35
N ASN A 194 -24.67 34.87 -9.17
CA ASN A 194 -25.84 34.05 -8.86
C ASN A 194 -25.86 32.80 -9.72
N ILE A 195 -26.05 31.63 -9.09
CA ILE A 195 -25.92 30.33 -9.78
C ILE A 195 -27.18 29.51 -9.52
N SER A 196 -27.89 29.13 -10.58
CA SER A 196 -29.06 28.26 -10.51
C SER A 196 -28.66 26.78 -10.42
N ALA A 197 -29.59 25.93 -9.96
CA ALA A 197 -29.33 24.50 -9.68
C ALA A 197 -28.80 23.70 -10.87
N ASN A 198 -29.17 24.06 -12.11
CA ASN A 198 -28.75 23.34 -13.33
C ASN A 198 -27.52 23.95 -14.02
N ALA A 199 -26.95 24.98 -13.45
CA ALA A 199 -25.81 25.70 -13.98
C ALA A 199 -24.50 25.12 -13.40
N LYS A 200 -23.40 25.22 -14.18
CA LYS A 200 -22.06 24.90 -13.73
C LYS A 200 -21.21 26.15 -13.71
N VAL A 201 -20.43 26.31 -12.65
CA VAL A 201 -19.46 27.38 -12.52
C VAL A 201 -18.14 26.81 -12.08
N GLU A 202 -17.05 27.32 -12.67
CA GLU A 202 -15.68 26.98 -12.33
C GLU A 202 -14.90 28.29 -12.12
N LEU A 203 -14.35 28.44 -10.91
CA LEU A 203 -13.63 29.65 -10.49
C LEU A 203 -12.13 29.35 -10.41
N SER A 204 -11.34 30.01 -11.25
CA SER A 204 -9.87 29.92 -11.27
C SER A 204 -9.21 31.29 -11.14
N GLY A 205 -9.80 32.17 -10.33
CA GLY A 205 -9.28 33.51 -10.04
C GLY A 205 -10.40 34.48 -9.65
N GLY A 206 -10.01 35.72 -9.40
CA GLY A 206 -10.93 36.84 -9.15
C GLY A 206 -11.30 37.07 -7.69
N THR A 207 -12.00 38.21 -7.49
CA THR A 207 -12.56 38.61 -6.20
C THR A 207 -14.06 38.78 -6.35
N TYR A 208 -14.84 38.29 -5.40
CA TYR A 208 -16.28 38.23 -5.47
C TYR A 208 -16.89 38.93 -4.26
N GLY A 209 -17.76 39.92 -4.48
CA GLY A 209 -18.49 40.55 -3.39
C GLY A 209 -19.50 39.60 -2.75
N THR A 210 -20.35 39.01 -3.57
CA THR A 210 -21.33 38.00 -3.15
C THR A 210 -21.37 36.84 -4.14
N ILE A 211 -21.28 35.60 -3.65
CA ILE A 211 -21.53 34.38 -4.42
C ILE A 211 -22.76 33.70 -3.82
N THR A 212 -23.75 33.41 -4.66
CA THR A 212 -24.94 32.63 -4.30
C THR A 212 -24.82 31.25 -5.00
N PRO A 213 -24.28 30.22 -4.32
CA PRO A 213 -24.15 28.89 -4.89
C PRO A 213 -25.51 28.21 -5.07
N PRO A 214 -25.61 27.16 -5.89
CA PRO A 214 -26.79 26.32 -5.94
C PRO A 214 -27.13 25.70 -4.58
N ALA A 215 -28.40 25.37 -4.36
CA ALA A 215 -28.84 24.75 -3.11
C ALA A 215 -28.04 23.49 -2.79
N GLY A 216 -27.50 23.38 -1.58
CA GLY A 216 -26.69 22.25 -1.10
C GLY A 216 -25.22 22.28 -1.56
N LYS A 217 -24.78 23.33 -2.23
CA LYS A 217 -23.39 23.56 -2.62
C LYS A 217 -22.79 24.72 -1.83
N SER A 218 -21.47 24.70 -1.70
CA SER A 218 -20.64 25.75 -1.11
C SER A 218 -19.80 26.44 -2.19
N VAL A 219 -19.10 27.50 -1.84
CA VAL A 219 -18.14 28.16 -2.73
C VAL A 219 -17.00 27.20 -3.12
N ASN A 220 -16.59 26.32 -2.22
CA ASN A 220 -15.53 25.36 -2.49
C ASN A 220 -15.90 24.35 -3.60
N ASP A 221 -17.18 24.05 -3.79
CA ASP A 221 -17.67 23.18 -4.87
C ASP A 221 -17.62 23.85 -6.26
N LEU A 222 -17.31 25.14 -6.31
CA LEU A 222 -17.21 25.94 -7.54
C LEU A 222 -15.77 26.19 -7.97
N LEU A 223 -14.78 25.81 -7.15
CA LEU A 223 -13.37 26.09 -7.43
C LEU A 223 -12.82 25.14 -8.48
N ALA A 224 -12.01 25.69 -9.39
CA ALA A 224 -11.20 24.89 -10.28
C ALA A 224 -10.15 24.07 -9.48
N PRO A 225 -9.73 22.90 -9.97
CA PRO A 225 -8.64 22.15 -9.34
C PRO A 225 -7.38 23.00 -9.14
N GLY A 226 -6.81 22.98 -7.95
CA GLY A 226 -5.63 23.77 -7.61
C GLY A 226 -5.92 25.23 -7.21
N TYR A 227 -7.18 25.57 -6.97
CA TYR A 227 -7.58 26.88 -6.46
C TYR A 227 -8.27 26.77 -5.10
N TYR A 228 -8.21 27.83 -4.33
CA TYR A 228 -8.87 27.93 -3.03
C TYR A 228 -9.49 29.31 -2.82
N ALA A 229 -10.48 29.40 -1.95
CA ALA A 229 -11.18 30.63 -1.62
C ALA A 229 -10.74 31.17 -0.27
N VAL A 230 -10.49 32.47 -0.20
CA VAL A 230 -10.13 33.19 1.03
C VAL A 230 -11.16 34.25 1.30
N GLN A 231 -11.73 34.26 2.51
CA GLN A 231 -12.60 35.37 2.95
C GLN A 231 -11.75 36.60 3.24
N THR A 232 -12.06 37.71 2.59
CA THR A 232 -11.38 38.98 2.76
C THR A 232 -12.36 40.04 3.26
N ALA A 233 -11.88 41.25 3.61
CA ALA A 233 -12.73 42.36 3.96
C ALA A 233 -13.68 42.81 2.83
N ASN A 234 -13.29 42.55 1.59
CA ASN A 234 -14.00 42.92 0.36
C ASN A 234 -14.79 41.79 -0.28
N GLY A 235 -14.97 40.66 0.42
CA GLY A 235 -15.65 39.49 -0.09
C GLY A 235 -14.73 38.26 -0.20
N ILE A 236 -14.94 37.40 -1.18
CA ILE A 236 -14.24 36.15 -1.37
C ILE A 236 -13.19 36.32 -2.49
N SER A 237 -11.93 36.06 -2.20
CA SER A 237 -10.85 36.00 -3.20
C SER A 237 -10.53 34.56 -3.56
N VAL A 238 -10.56 34.23 -4.85
CA VAL A 238 -10.14 32.91 -5.37
C VAL A 238 -8.72 33.02 -5.87
N GLN A 239 -7.85 32.16 -5.37
CA GLN A 239 -6.41 32.20 -5.62
C GLN A 239 -5.90 30.82 -5.97
N GLN A 240 -4.80 30.72 -6.68
CA GLN A 240 -4.10 29.46 -6.90
C GLN A 240 -3.58 28.92 -5.56
N ALA A 241 -3.79 27.64 -5.33
CA ALA A 241 -3.35 26.99 -4.11
C ALA A 241 -1.81 26.98 -4.07
N PRO A 242 -1.19 27.43 -2.99
CA PRO A 242 0.26 27.41 -2.85
C PRO A 242 0.80 25.99 -2.74
N ILE A 243 0.01 25.07 -2.17
CA ILE A 243 0.32 23.64 -2.07
C ILE A 243 -0.60 22.89 -3.04
N THR A 244 -0.04 22.18 -4.00
CA THR A 244 -0.80 21.38 -4.97
C THR A 244 -0.88 19.90 -4.59
N ASN A 245 0.05 19.43 -3.75
CA ASN A 245 0.04 18.07 -3.23
C ASN A 245 0.78 17.97 -1.89
N VAL A 246 0.36 17.01 -1.06
CA VAL A 246 1.04 16.58 0.15
C VAL A 246 1.12 15.06 0.13
N THR A 247 2.33 14.52 0.15
CA THR A 247 2.55 13.07 0.23
C THR A 247 3.26 12.72 1.53
N VAL A 248 3.05 11.50 2.01
CA VAL A 248 3.74 10.95 3.18
C VAL A 248 4.46 9.68 2.77
N SER A 249 5.74 9.60 3.12
CA SER A 249 6.51 8.37 3.05
C SER A 249 6.78 7.83 4.44
N VAL A 250 6.95 6.52 4.55
CA VAL A 250 7.27 5.81 5.80
C VAL A 250 8.63 5.15 5.63
N SER A 251 9.49 5.29 6.60
CA SER A 251 10.74 4.51 6.74
C SER A 251 10.64 3.57 7.94
N ASN A 252 11.41 2.48 7.94
CA ASN A 252 11.43 1.43 8.97
C ASN A 252 10.11 0.66 9.15
N ASN A 253 9.20 0.69 8.16
CA ASN A 253 7.88 0.08 8.30
C ASN A 253 7.88 -1.46 8.16
N ASP A 254 8.80 -2.02 7.37
CA ASP A 254 8.79 -3.46 7.00
C ASP A 254 9.28 -4.38 8.12
N ASN A 255 9.96 -3.85 9.14
CA ASN A 255 10.58 -4.63 10.21
C ASN A 255 10.16 -4.17 11.61
N THR A 256 9.12 -3.37 11.73
CA THR A 256 8.66 -2.89 13.03
C THR A 256 7.84 -3.97 13.72
N VAL A 257 8.34 -4.48 14.84
CA VAL A 257 7.66 -5.49 15.65
C VAL A 257 7.32 -4.90 17.02
N TYR A 258 6.32 -5.45 17.68
CA TYR A 258 5.92 -5.04 19.02
C TYR A 258 7.12 -4.97 19.97
N GLY A 259 7.18 -3.91 20.77
CA GLY A 259 8.30 -3.66 21.66
C GLY A 259 9.51 -3.00 20.99
N TYR A 260 9.36 -2.47 19.78
CA TYR A 260 10.42 -1.74 19.07
C TYR A 260 10.95 -0.57 19.88
N SER A 261 12.23 -0.28 19.70
CA SER A 261 12.90 0.86 20.32
C SER A 261 12.64 2.17 19.55
N GLU A 262 12.95 3.30 20.18
CA GLU A 262 12.86 4.62 19.53
C GLU A 262 13.74 4.71 18.26
N ALA A 263 14.87 3.99 18.25
CA ALA A 263 15.78 3.95 17.10
C ALA A 263 15.22 3.16 15.91
N ASP A 264 14.34 2.19 16.18
CA ASP A 264 13.73 1.32 15.18
C ASP A 264 12.31 1.79 14.81
N ALA A 265 11.82 2.86 15.45
CA ALA A 265 10.47 3.38 15.23
C ALA A 265 10.28 3.83 13.78
N PRO A 266 9.09 3.60 13.20
CA PRO A 266 8.75 4.15 11.89
C PRO A 266 8.80 5.67 11.90
N VAL A 267 9.41 6.24 10.85
CA VAL A 267 9.45 7.69 10.66
C VAL A 267 8.63 8.06 9.44
N LEU A 268 7.63 8.89 9.66
CA LEU A 268 6.80 9.47 8.63
C LEU A 268 7.42 10.78 8.15
N THR A 269 7.50 10.99 6.85
CA THR A 269 8.04 12.22 6.24
C THR A 269 7.02 12.81 5.28
N ALA A 270 6.59 14.04 5.55
CA ALA A 270 5.70 14.78 4.67
C ALA A 270 6.49 15.53 3.60
N THR A 271 6.01 15.45 2.35
CA THR A 271 6.58 16.20 1.22
C THR A 271 5.47 17.00 0.56
N VAL A 272 5.71 18.28 0.36
CA VAL A 272 4.78 19.20 -0.32
C VAL A 272 5.23 19.47 -1.75
N THR A 273 4.30 19.80 -2.60
CA THR A 273 4.55 20.25 -3.97
C THR A 273 3.92 21.64 -4.15
N PRO A 274 4.67 22.64 -4.64
CA PRO A 274 6.10 22.62 -5.02
C PRO A 274 7.03 22.50 -3.80
N SER A 275 8.22 21.94 -3.98
CA SER A 275 9.16 21.60 -2.88
C SER A 275 9.96 22.79 -2.34
N ASP A 276 10.02 23.89 -3.07
CA ASP A 276 10.73 25.14 -2.71
C ASP A 276 9.87 26.11 -1.91
N LEU A 277 8.67 25.69 -1.54
CA LEU A 277 7.71 26.51 -0.82
C LEU A 277 8.21 26.90 0.57
N GLN A 278 8.19 28.20 0.88
CA GLN A 278 8.64 28.71 2.18
C GLN A 278 7.48 28.89 3.16
N GLY A 279 7.78 28.79 4.46
CA GLY A 279 6.80 29.03 5.52
C GLY A 279 5.75 27.94 5.67
N VAL A 280 6.04 26.72 5.20
CA VAL A 280 5.15 25.56 5.41
C VAL A 280 5.21 25.14 6.87
N THR A 281 4.07 24.97 7.47
CA THR A 281 3.89 24.34 8.79
C THR A 281 3.15 23.04 8.65
N TYR A 282 3.40 22.08 9.55
CA TYR A 282 2.82 20.76 9.49
C TYR A 282 2.00 20.46 10.75
N GLN A 283 1.03 19.57 10.63
CA GLN A 283 0.33 18.95 11.75
C GLN A 283 0.03 17.51 11.40
N TRP A 284 0.58 16.58 12.19
CA TRP A 284 0.31 15.16 12.05
C TRP A 284 -0.98 14.77 12.76
N HIS A 285 -1.66 13.79 12.19
CA HIS A 285 -2.91 13.26 12.71
C HIS A 285 -2.86 11.72 12.74
N LYS A 286 -3.42 11.16 13.78
CA LYS A 286 -3.79 9.75 13.86
C LYS A 286 -5.20 9.59 13.29
N VAL A 287 -5.40 8.58 12.46
CA VAL A 287 -6.68 8.33 11.78
C VAL A 287 -7.32 7.08 12.38
N ASN A 288 -8.61 7.18 12.67
CA ASN A 288 -9.40 6.05 13.14
C ASN A 288 -10.75 6.06 12.41
N GLY A 289 -10.87 5.25 11.37
CA GLY A 289 -11.95 5.33 10.39
C GLY A 289 -11.99 6.72 9.76
N ASN A 290 -13.12 7.40 9.80
CA ASN A 290 -13.24 8.75 9.23
C ASN A 290 -12.78 9.89 10.18
N LYS A 291 -12.29 9.56 11.37
CA LYS A 291 -11.91 10.56 12.38
C LYS A 291 -10.40 10.79 12.36
N LYS A 292 -10.01 12.03 12.04
CA LYS A 292 -8.64 12.53 12.15
C LYS A 292 -8.47 13.25 13.48
N THR A 293 -7.50 12.82 14.28
CA THR A 293 -7.18 13.44 15.59
C THR A 293 -5.76 13.96 15.54
N ALA A 294 -5.59 15.25 15.79
CA ALA A 294 -4.27 15.86 15.82
C ALA A 294 -3.40 15.23 16.92
N ILE A 295 -2.14 15.00 16.60
CA ILE A 295 -1.13 14.52 17.54
C ILE A 295 -0.46 15.76 18.15
N ASP A 296 -0.52 15.87 19.47
CA ASP A 296 0.01 17.03 20.18
C ASP A 296 1.51 17.22 19.90
N ASN A 297 1.90 18.44 19.58
CA ASN A 297 3.28 18.85 19.28
C ASN A 297 3.93 18.17 18.04
N ALA A 298 3.19 17.40 17.28
CA ALA A 298 3.68 16.78 16.04
C ALA A 298 3.57 17.79 14.87
N THR A 299 4.43 18.80 14.88
CA THR A 299 4.39 19.95 13.94
C THR A 299 5.63 20.04 13.04
N ALA A 300 6.55 19.10 13.13
CA ALA A 300 7.70 19.01 12.23
C ALA A 300 7.32 18.33 10.89
N GLN A 301 8.15 18.51 9.87
CA GLN A 301 8.00 17.81 8.58
C GLN A 301 8.04 16.29 8.74
N THR A 302 8.75 15.79 9.74
CA THR A 302 8.83 14.38 10.09
C THR A 302 8.12 14.10 11.40
N TYR A 303 7.56 12.89 11.52
CA TYR A 303 6.98 12.38 12.74
C TYR A 303 7.48 10.97 13.01
N THR A 304 8.10 10.76 14.16
CA THR A 304 8.49 9.42 14.65
C THR A 304 7.32 8.83 15.41
N VAL A 305 6.90 7.65 15.01
CA VAL A 305 5.76 6.95 15.63
C VAL A 305 6.14 6.60 17.08
N GLU A 306 5.23 6.87 18.00
CA GLU A 306 5.43 6.61 19.42
C GLU A 306 5.69 5.14 19.71
N THR A 307 6.57 4.85 20.67
CA THR A 307 6.79 3.49 21.19
C THR A 307 5.65 3.03 22.10
N GLY A 308 5.55 1.71 22.33
CA GLY A 308 4.54 1.13 23.23
C GLY A 308 3.17 0.94 22.61
N LEU A 309 3.06 1.08 21.29
CA LEU A 309 1.85 0.68 20.57
C LEU A 309 1.75 -0.84 20.51
N ASP A 310 0.54 -1.36 20.55
CA ASP A 310 0.25 -2.77 20.31
C ASP A 310 0.54 -3.19 18.86
N ALA A 311 0.68 -4.46 18.60
CA ALA A 311 0.73 -4.99 17.26
C ALA A 311 -0.60 -4.71 16.53
N GLY A 312 -0.51 -4.28 15.27
CA GLY A 312 -1.65 -3.91 14.46
C GLY A 312 -1.34 -2.81 13.45
N ASP A 313 -2.37 -2.37 12.75
CA ASP A 313 -2.31 -1.33 11.76
C ASP A 313 -2.73 0.02 12.34
N TYR A 314 -1.98 1.05 11.99
CA TYR A 314 -2.21 2.44 12.41
C TYR A 314 -2.14 3.36 11.21
N ASP A 315 -3.19 4.14 11.01
CA ASP A 315 -3.26 5.07 9.89
C ASP A 315 -2.95 6.50 10.35
N TYR A 316 -2.13 7.19 9.55
CA TYR A 316 -1.69 8.56 9.81
C TYR A 316 -1.87 9.41 8.56
N CYS A 317 -2.05 10.72 8.75
CA CYS A 317 -1.96 11.69 7.68
C CYS A 317 -1.33 12.99 8.19
N CYS A 318 -0.85 13.83 7.26
CA CYS A 318 -0.24 15.12 7.57
C CYS A 318 -1.00 16.25 6.89
N THR A 319 -1.33 17.29 7.63
CA THR A 319 -1.82 18.55 7.08
C THR A 319 -0.67 19.54 6.97
N ALA A 320 -0.41 20.02 5.76
CA ALA A 320 0.55 21.08 5.48
C ALA A 320 -0.19 22.41 5.27
N THR A 321 0.29 23.48 5.87
CA THR A 321 -0.34 24.79 5.85
C THR A 321 0.66 25.88 5.43
N VAL A 322 0.23 26.77 4.52
CA VAL A 322 0.92 28.01 4.15
C VAL A 322 -0.06 29.16 4.24
N GLY A 323 0.23 30.12 5.10
CA GLY A 323 -0.70 31.20 5.37
C GLY A 323 -2.04 30.69 5.91
N THR A 324 -3.10 30.90 5.15
CA THR A 324 -4.46 30.43 5.49
C THR A 324 -4.86 29.15 4.72
N TYR A 325 -4.04 28.68 3.80
CA TYR A 325 -4.33 27.50 2.98
C TYR A 325 -3.75 26.24 3.63
N SER A 326 -4.56 25.21 3.70
CA SER A 326 -4.15 23.90 4.21
C SER A 326 -4.56 22.78 3.26
N LEU A 327 -3.67 21.83 3.08
CA LEU A 327 -3.93 20.60 2.34
C LEU A 327 -3.49 19.41 3.18
N THR A 328 -4.33 18.38 3.23
CA THR A 328 -4.04 17.15 3.99
C THR A 328 -3.68 16.03 3.01
N SER A 329 -2.66 15.25 3.35
CA SER A 329 -2.25 14.08 2.57
C SER A 329 -3.32 12.99 2.57
N GLU A 330 -3.20 12.04 1.65
CA GLU A 330 -3.79 10.73 1.78
C GLU A 330 -3.29 10.05 3.07
N GLU A 331 -4.02 9.03 3.50
CA GLU A 331 -3.67 8.25 4.68
C GLU A 331 -2.53 7.29 4.36
N VAL A 332 -1.61 7.14 5.29
CA VAL A 332 -0.50 6.18 5.21
C VAL A 332 -0.60 5.21 6.37
N LYS A 333 -0.39 3.94 6.06
CA LYS A 333 -0.47 2.85 7.03
C LYS A 333 0.91 2.56 7.61
N VAL A 334 0.97 2.42 8.93
CA VAL A 334 2.09 1.86 9.69
C VAL A 334 1.62 0.54 10.28
N THR A 335 2.35 -0.53 9.99
CA THR A 335 2.05 -1.86 10.52
C THR A 335 3.08 -2.25 11.57
N ILE A 336 2.63 -2.57 12.76
CA ILE A 336 3.45 -3.14 13.84
C ILE A 336 3.13 -4.63 13.88
N ALA A 337 4.11 -5.45 13.49
CA ALA A 337 3.98 -6.89 13.55
C ALA A 337 4.02 -7.38 15.01
N LYS A 338 3.48 -8.56 15.26
CA LYS A 338 3.68 -9.21 16.55
C LYS A 338 5.16 -9.54 16.77
N ALA A 339 5.59 -9.53 18.01
CA ALA A 339 6.88 -10.09 18.38
C ALA A 339 6.87 -11.61 18.19
N ASP A 340 8.00 -12.15 17.77
CA ASP A 340 8.15 -13.60 17.60
C ASP A 340 7.86 -14.34 18.90
N GLY A 341 7.16 -15.45 18.78
CA GLY A 341 6.92 -16.35 19.90
C GLY A 341 8.24 -17.03 20.34
N PRO A 342 8.49 -17.16 21.65
CA PRO A 342 9.70 -17.79 22.12
C PRO A 342 9.78 -19.27 21.75
N GLN A 343 11.00 -19.74 21.45
CA GLN A 343 11.33 -21.15 21.33
C GLN A 343 11.55 -21.70 22.73
N LEU A 344 10.62 -22.52 23.25
CA LEU A 344 10.65 -22.99 24.63
C LEU A 344 11.65 -24.13 24.85
N GLY A 345 12.12 -24.76 23.78
CA GLY A 345 13.13 -25.79 23.82
C GLY A 345 12.84 -26.98 22.90
N THR A 346 13.78 -27.91 22.88
CA THR A 346 13.73 -29.13 22.09
C THR A 346 13.72 -30.34 23.02
N ILE A 347 12.80 -31.27 22.81
CA ILE A 347 12.69 -32.54 23.49
C ILE A 347 13.17 -33.63 22.54
N ASN A 348 14.21 -34.37 22.91
CA ASN A 348 14.72 -35.47 22.11
C ASN A 348 14.19 -36.81 22.65
N VAL A 349 13.58 -37.59 21.79
CA VAL A 349 13.00 -38.92 22.11
C VAL A 349 13.59 -39.97 21.21
N ASN A 350 14.11 -41.03 21.82
CA ASN A 350 14.52 -42.22 21.08
C ASN A 350 13.37 -43.24 21.11
N GLN A 351 12.94 -43.70 19.94
CA GLN A 351 11.92 -44.73 19.81
C GLN A 351 12.45 -45.88 18.95
N VAL A 352 12.15 -47.09 19.37
CA VAL A 352 12.59 -48.26 18.64
C VAL A 352 11.84 -48.38 17.33
N TYR A 353 12.55 -48.76 16.26
CA TYR A 353 11.97 -49.02 14.95
C TYR A 353 10.77 -50.00 15.04
N ASN A 354 9.73 -49.74 14.27
CA ASN A 354 8.44 -50.48 14.30
C ASN A 354 7.72 -50.55 15.64
N ASP A 355 8.08 -49.73 16.60
CA ASP A 355 7.24 -49.52 17.78
C ASP A 355 6.10 -48.55 17.41
N THR A 356 4.98 -49.11 17.00
CA THR A 356 3.77 -48.39 16.60
C THR A 356 2.78 -48.20 17.73
N ALA A 357 3.17 -48.46 18.97
CA ALA A 357 2.32 -48.17 20.12
C ALA A 357 2.13 -46.64 20.29
N SER A 358 0.94 -46.25 20.72
CA SER A 358 0.69 -44.85 21.10
C SER A 358 1.64 -44.43 22.22
N LYS A 359 2.32 -43.31 22.05
CA LYS A 359 3.26 -42.73 23.02
C LYS A 359 2.72 -41.38 23.52
N THR A 360 3.02 -41.07 24.76
CA THR A 360 2.73 -39.75 25.31
C THR A 360 3.99 -39.14 25.87
N ILE A 361 4.24 -37.89 25.48
CA ILE A 361 5.38 -37.09 25.95
C ILE A 361 4.84 -36.02 26.89
N ASN A 362 5.35 -35.98 28.10
CA ASN A 362 5.07 -34.95 29.07
C ASN A 362 6.10 -33.81 28.90
N ILE A 363 5.69 -32.71 28.31
CA ILE A 363 6.59 -31.60 28.02
C ILE A 363 7.14 -30.93 29.29
N TYR A 364 6.38 -30.92 30.39
CA TYR A 364 6.82 -30.33 31.65
C TYR A 364 8.05 -30.99 32.27
N GLU A 365 8.26 -32.27 32.00
CA GLU A 365 9.44 -33.00 32.49
C GLU A 365 10.74 -32.45 31.85
N SER A 366 10.65 -31.93 30.64
CA SER A 366 11.81 -31.47 29.88
C SER A 366 11.97 -29.96 29.83
N ILE A 367 10.87 -29.21 29.72
CA ILE A 367 10.89 -27.76 29.50
C ILE A 367 10.02 -26.99 30.53
N GLY A 368 9.70 -27.60 31.68
CA GLY A 368 8.81 -26.99 32.69
C GLY A 368 9.28 -25.62 33.15
N THR A 369 10.58 -25.40 33.32
CA THR A 369 11.13 -24.10 33.72
C THR A 369 10.82 -23.01 32.67
N ALA A 370 10.95 -23.31 31.38
CA ALA A 370 10.65 -22.37 30.31
C ALA A 370 9.13 -22.07 30.24
N LEU A 371 8.30 -23.09 30.45
CA LEU A 371 6.85 -22.93 30.54
C LEU A 371 6.42 -22.08 31.72
N ASP A 372 7.03 -22.26 32.88
CA ASP A 372 6.72 -21.48 34.08
C ASP A 372 7.16 -20.02 33.93
N GLN A 373 8.30 -19.78 33.28
CA GLN A 373 8.74 -18.42 32.93
C GLN A 373 7.74 -17.77 31.97
N LEU A 374 7.35 -18.46 30.90
CA LEU A 374 6.37 -17.94 29.96
C LEU A 374 5.01 -17.65 30.65
N LYS A 375 4.57 -18.49 31.59
CA LYS A 375 3.37 -18.24 32.39
C LYS A 375 3.47 -16.98 33.25
N ALA A 376 4.64 -16.67 33.77
CA ALA A 376 4.85 -15.46 34.57
C ALA A 376 4.66 -14.20 33.72
N ASP A 377 5.06 -14.26 32.44
CA ASP A 377 4.98 -13.13 31.51
C ASP A 377 3.60 -13.04 30.81
N ALA A 378 3.05 -14.18 30.37
CA ALA A 378 1.88 -14.29 29.49
C ALA A 378 0.60 -14.80 30.18
N GLY A 379 0.66 -15.13 31.47
CA GLY A 379 -0.48 -15.70 32.20
C GLY A 379 -0.78 -17.14 31.82
N THR A 380 -2.05 -17.50 31.70
CA THR A 380 -2.47 -18.87 31.41
C THR A 380 -2.18 -19.25 29.97
N LEU A 381 -1.46 -20.36 29.78
CA LEU A 381 -1.11 -20.91 28.48
C LEU A 381 -2.22 -21.81 27.94
N ARG A 382 -2.28 -21.91 26.62
CA ARG A 382 -3.16 -22.80 25.88
C ARG A 382 -2.31 -23.60 24.89
N PHE A 383 -2.28 -24.90 25.07
CA PHE A 383 -1.54 -25.79 24.18
C PHE A 383 -2.43 -26.22 23.01
N HIS A 384 -1.86 -26.27 21.81
CA HIS A 384 -2.56 -26.77 20.63
C HIS A 384 -1.60 -27.40 19.63
N SER A 385 -2.14 -28.19 18.70
CA SER A 385 -1.36 -28.88 17.70
C SER A 385 -0.75 -27.90 16.70
N GLY A 386 0.50 -28.16 16.33
CA GLY A 386 1.20 -27.48 15.25
C GLY A 386 1.40 -28.40 14.05
N THR A 387 2.63 -28.62 13.67
CA THR A 387 3.02 -29.40 12.48
C THR A 387 3.95 -30.55 12.84
N TYR A 388 4.11 -31.51 11.91
CA TYR A 388 5.17 -32.52 11.99
C TYR A 388 5.82 -32.74 10.61
N SER A 389 7.05 -33.18 10.63
CA SER A 389 7.84 -33.44 9.41
C SER A 389 8.77 -34.65 9.64
N PRO A 390 8.98 -35.55 8.65
CA PRO A 390 8.32 -35.59 7.34
C PRO A 390 6.82 -35.95 7.40
N GLU A 391 6.07 -35.56 6.38
CA GLU A 391 4.67 -35.97 6.25
C GLU A 391 4.51 -37.49 6.22
N ASN A 392 3.35 -37.99 6.69
CA ASN A 392 3.02 -39.42 6.74
C ASN A 392 3.89 -40.26 7.68
N THR A 393 4.65 -39.66 8.58
CA THR A 393 5.44 -40.38 9.59
C THR A 393 4.66 -40.67 10.87
N ILE A 394 3.54 -39.97 11.08
CA ILE A 394 2.63 -40.16 12.20
C ILE A 394 1.30 -40.70 11.67
N GLU A 395 0.86 -41.87 12.17
CA GLU A 395 -0.41 -42.49 11.82
C GLU A 395 -1.56 -41.76 12.52
N SER A 396 -2.70 -41.59 11.83
CA SER A 396 -3.93 -41.00 12.36
C SER A 396 -3.81 -39.62 13.05
N GLY A 397 -2.67 -38.95 12.86
CA GLY A 397 -2.42 -37.66 13.47
C GLY A 397 -1.93 -37.78 14.93
N TRP A 398 -1.51 -36.67 15.44
CA TRP A 398 -1.10 -36.52 16.82
C TRP A 398 -2.07 -35.58 17.56
N SER A 399 -2.09 -35.64 18.87
CA SER A 399 -2.93 -34.77 19.68
C SER A 399 -2.14 -34.14 20.81
N VAL A 400 -2.61 -32.97 21.24
CA VAL A 400 -2.07 -32.24 22.38
C VAL A 400 -3.19 -32.05 23.41
N ASP A 401 -2.91 -32.38 24.64
CA ASP A 401 -3.80 -32.01 25.75
C ASP A 401 -3.72 -30.50 25.99
N VAL A 402 -4.85 -29.82 25.85
CA VAL A 402 -4.91 -28.34 25.87
C VAL A 402 -4.51 -27.71 27.21
N ASN A 403 -4.57 -28.49 28.30
CA ASN A 403 -4.31 -28.02 29.65
C ASN A 403 -2.89 -28.36 30.11
N THR A 404 -2.43 -29.58 29.77
CA THR A 404 -1.13 -30.09 30.24
C THR A 404 -0.03 -29.99 29.18
N GLY A 405 -0.37 -29.82 27.91
CA GLY A 405 0.57 -29.85 26.78
C GLY A 405 1.10 -31.25 26.50
N ALA A 406 0.57 -32.29 27.10
CA ALA A 406 1.02 -33.66 26.82
C ALA A 406 0.75 -34.02 25.36
N ILE A 407 1.81 -34.45 24.66
CA ILE A 407 1.76 -34.80 23.23
C ILE A 407 1.56 -36.31 23.12
N THR A 408 0.46 -36.73 22.49
CA THR A 408 0.20 -38.14 22.18
C THR A 408 0.32 -38.36 20.67
N TYR A 409 1.13 -39.33 20.27
CA TYR A 409 1.37 -39.67 18.88
C TYR A 409 1.55 -41.19 18.69
N GLN A 410 1.42 -41.64 17.45
CA GLN A 410 1.66 -42.99 17.01
C GLN A 410 2.43 -42.95 15.69
N LEU A 411 3.56 -43.64 15.61
CA LEU A 411 4.38 -43.66 14.39
C LEU A 411 3.80 -44.59 13.34
N ALA A 412 3.95 -44.23 12.08
CA ALA A 412 3.59 -45.04 10.96
C ALA A 412 4.54 -46.24 10.84
N ASN A 413 4.09 -47.32 10.17
CA ASN A 413 4.90 -48.47 9.87
C ASN A 413 5.93 -48.19 8.76
N GLY A 414 7.06 -48.90 8.81
CA GLY A 414 8.02 -48.91 7.71
C GLY A 414 8.90 -47.66 7.57
N LEU A 415 9.02 -46.89 8.64
CA LEU A 415 9.92 -45.73 8.70
C LEU A 415 11.39 -46.19 8.66
N SER A 416 12.29 -45.29 8.23
CA SER A 416 13.71 -45.59 8.20
C SER A 416 14.37 -45.44 9.57
N VAL A 417 15.22 -46.40 9.97
CA VAL A 417 16.09 -46.25 11.15
C VAL A 417 17.04 -45.06 10.95
N ASN A 418 17.36 -44.35 12.01
CA ASN A 418 18.09 -43.07 12.02
C ASN A 418 17.36 -41.94 11.28
N GLY A 419 16.10 -42.14 10.89
CA GLY A 419 15.24 -41.06 10.46
C GLY A 419 14.89 -40.17 11.65
N GLU A 420 14.85 -38.87 11.41
CA GLU A 420 14.42 -37.89 12.40
C GLU A 420 13.01 -37.41 12.05
N ILE A 421 12.13 -37.43 13.04
CA ILE A 421 10.76 -36.91 12.92
C ILE A 421 10.64 -35.74 13.89
N THR A 422 10.32 -34.57 13.35
CA THR A 422 10.15 -33.36 14.14
C THR A 422 8.68 -33.03 14.30
N ILE A 423 8.20 -32.88 15.53
CA ILE A 423 6.90 -32.32 15.86
C ILE A 423 7.13 -30.91 16.40
N THR A 424 6.45 -29.92 15.82
CA THR A 424 6.41 -28.53 16.31
C THR A 424 5.05 -28.28 16.91
N MET A 425 4.98 -28.11 18.22
CA MET A 425 3.77 -27.81 18.96
C MET A 425 3.67 -26.29 19.19
N GLN A 426 2.46 -25.76 19.11
CA GLN A 426 2.14 -24.37 19.38
C GLN A 426 1.67 -24.19 20.84
N VAL A 427 2.13 -23.12 21.47
CA VAL A 427 1.74 -22.70 22.81
C VAL A 427 1.22 -21.28 22.75
N GLY A 428 -0.07 -21.13 22.71
CA GLY A 428 -0.75 -19.84 22.68
C GLY A 428 -1.06 -19.31 24.08
N TYR A 429 -1.65 -18.15 24.12
CA TYR A 429 -1.91 -17.39 25.32
C TYR A 429 -3.41 -17.14 25.49
N ASN A 430 -3.92 -17.31 26.71
CA ASN A 430 -5.30 -16.94 27.04
C ASN A 430 -5.43 -15.44 27.34
N ASP A 431 -4.36 -14.77 27.75
CA ASP A 431 -4.34 -13.32 27.90
C ASP A 431 -4.43 -12.65 26.52
N GLN A 432 -5.49 -11.88 26.30
CA GLN A 432 -5.77 -11.25 25.02
C GLN A 432 -4.79 -10.12 24.69
N THR A 433 -4.26 -9.44 25.70
CA THR A 433 -3.30 -8.36 25.51
C THR A 433 -1.95 -8.93 25.08
N TYR A 434 -1.52 -10.02 25.71
CA TYR A 434 -0.28 -10.69 25.36
C TYR A 434 -0.36 -11.35 23.97
N SER A 435 -1.45 -12.08 23.69
CA SER A 435 -1.67 -12.77 22.40
C SER A 435 -1.85 -11.82 21.22
N LYS A 436 -2.30 -10.60 21.49
CA LYS A 436 -2.39 -9.55 20.48
C LYS A 436 -1.00 -9.14 19.96
N ASN A 437 -0.02 -9.14 20.85
CA ASN A 437 1.30 -8.56 20.64
C ASN A 437 2.41 -9.59 20.36
N HIS A 438 2.14 -10.88 20.60
CA HIS A 438 3.12 -11.96 20.42
C HIS A 438 2.54 -13.07 19.57
N GLU A 439 3.37 -13.65 18.71
CA GLU A 439 3.08 -14.93 18.07
C GLU A 439 3.16 -16.06 19.10
N ASP A 440 2.51 -17.19 18.81
CA ASP A 440 2.52 -18.33 19.71
C ASP A 440 3.95 -18.85 19.94
N ALA A 441 4.24 -19.23 21.15
CA ALA A 441 5.50 -19.92 21.46
C ALA A 441 5.51 -21.33 20.87
N THR A 442 6.70 -21.88 20.66
CA THR A 442 6.84 -23.20 20.06
C THR A 442 7.67 -24.14 20.90
N VAL A 443 7.32 -25.43 20.84
CA VAL A 443 8.08 -26.56 21.39
C VAL A 443 8.40 -27.51 20.26
N THR A 444 9.67 -27.90 20.15
CA THR A 444 10.11 -28.87 19.16
C THR A 444 10.32 -30.22 19.84
N VAL A 445 9.80 -31.30 19.26
CA VAL A 445 10.09 -32.67 19.68
C VAL A 445 10.75 -33.38 18.51
N ASN A 446 11.98 -33.85 18.73
CA ASN A 446 12.71 -34.67 17.77
C ASN A 446 12.64 -36.13 18.19
N ILE A 447 12.06 -36.99 17.35
CA ILE A 447 11.97 -38.42 17.55
C ILE A 447 12.97 -39.08 16.63
N THR A 448 13.97 -39.77 17.21
CA THR A 448 14.96 -40.52 16.46
C THR A 448 14.66 -42.00 16.55
N LEU A 449 14.58 -42.69 15.43
CA LEU A 449 14.33 -44.11 15.36
C LEU A 449 15.61 -44.89 15.56
N THR A 450 15.64 -45.74 16.58
CA THR A 450 16.76 -46.63 16.88
C THR A 450 16.52 -48.06 16.38
N LYS A 451 17.58 -48.80 16.13
CA LYS A 451 17.51 -50.20 15.75
C LYS A 451 16.90 -51.05 16.87
N ILE A 452 16.25 -52.14 16.48
CA ILE A 452 15.76 -53.16 17.42
C ILE A 452 16.97 -54.01 17.86
N THR A 453 17.11 -54.20 19.16
CA THR A 453 18.08 -55.14 19.68
C THR A 453 17.48 -56.54 19.64
N PRO A 454 18.01 -57.47 18.80
CA PRO A 454 17.51 -58.84 18.77
C PRO A 454 17.71 -59.55 20.11
N THR A 455 16.82 -60.46 20.43
CA THR A 455 16.97 -61.34 21.60
C THR A 455 17.26 -62.74 21.16
N GLY A 456 17.94 -63.48 22.01
CA GLY A 456 18.29 -64.88 21.74
C GLY A 456 19.72 -65.23 22.12
N THR A 457 20.02 -66.50 22.02
CA THR A 457 21.32 -67.09 22.30
C THR A 457 21.62 -68.13 21.22
N PRO A 458 22.86 -68.28 20.78
CA PRO A 458 23.17 -69.25 19.78
C PRO A 458 23.07 -70.68 20.27
N ASN A 459 22.73 -71.59 19.40
CA ASN A 459 22.91 -73.02 19.63
C ASN A 459 24.40 -73.36 19.49
N TYR A 460 24.84 -74.26 20.32
CA TYR A 460 26.20 -74.73 20.31
C TYR A 460 26.36 -76.17 20.84
N THR A 461 27.40 -76.83 20.55
CA THR A 461 27.76 -78.12 21.11
C THR A 461 28.76 -77.93 22.25
N PRO A 462 28.47 -78.36 23.49
CA PRO A 462 29.40 -78.30 24.60
C PRO A 462 30.67 -79.11 24.34
N ILE A 463 31.81 -78.57 24.74
CA ILE A 463 33.13 -79.30 24.64
C ILE A 463 33.38 -80.04 25.93
N THR A 464 33.66 -81.32 25.86
CA THR A 464 33.83 -82.18 27.02
C THR A 464 35.23 -82.80 27.10
N SER A 465 36.08 -82.57 26.12
CA SER A 465 37.44 -83.12 26.04
C SER A 465 38.47 -82.13 25.55
N SER A 466 39.73 -82.30 25.98
CA SER A 466 40.86 -81.51 25.56
C SER A 466 41.18 -81.65 24.08
N GLY A 467 41.80 -80.64 23.48
CA GLY A 467 42.26 -80.68 22.09
C GLY A 467 41.22 -80.28 21.04
N LYS A 468 40.04 -79.92 21.45
CA LYS A 468 38.95 -79.37 20.63
C LYS A 468 39.13 -77.89 20.36
N THR A 469 38.62 -77.47 19.22
CA THR A 469 38.65 -76.07 18.79
C THR A 469 37.25 -75.39 18.83
N LEU A 470 37.18 -74.10 18.56
CA LEU A 470 35.88 -73.40 18.49
C LEU A 470 35.01 -73.95 17.34
N ALA A 471 35.57 -74.49 16.28
CA ALA A 471 34.80 -75.07 15.20
C ALA A 471 34.08 -76.37 15.65
N ASP A 472 34.62 -77.13 16.56
CA ASP A 472 33.94 -78.32 17.15
C ASP A 472 32.70 -78.02 17.95
N ALA A 473 32.51 -76.74 18.36
CA ALA A 473 31.32 -76.29 19.08
C ALA A 473 30.10 -76.07 18.20
N HIS A 474 30.25 -76.14 16.89
CA HIS A 474 29.17 -76.02 15.89
C HIS A 474 28.19 -74.91 16.18
N LEU A 475 28.73 -73.67 16.41
CA LEU A 475 27.94 -72.50 16.71
C LEU A 475 26.97 -72.19 15.56
N ASN A 476 25.66 -72.05 15.84
CA ASN A 476 24.68 -71.78 14.82
C ASN A 476 23.47 -70.99 15.39
N ALA A 477 22.67 -70.43 14.46
CA ALA A 477 21.45 -69.66 14.76
C ALA A 477 20.15 -70.43 14.43
N ASP A 478 20.24 -71.76 14.27
CA ASP A 478 19.14 -72.63 13.87
C ASP A 478 18.02 -72.68 14.93
N ASN A 479 16.84 -73.17 14.51
CA ASN A 479 15.69 -73.42 15.40
C ASN A 479 15.21 -72.16 16.17
N ASN A 480 15.19 -70.99 15.51
CA ASN A 480 14.76 -69.74 16.15
C ASN A 480 15.57 -69.37 17.41
N ALA A 481 16.87 -69.68 17.39
CA ALA A 481 17.78 -69.33 18.48
C ALA A 481 17.79 -67.82 18.77
N PHE A 482 17.49 -67.01 17.76
CA PHE A 482 17.35 -65.54 17.85
C PHE A 482 15.97 -65.11 17.40
N SER A 483 15.52 -63.96 17.90
CA SER A 483 14.22 -63.36 17.58
C SER A 483 14.06 -62.96 16.13
N VAL A 484 15.17 -62.90 15.37
CA VAL A 484 15.21 -62.54 13.93
C VAL A 484 16.21 -63.43 13.18
N PRO A 485 16.02 -63.65 11.86
CA PRO A 485 16.99 -64.41 11.05
C PRO A 485 18.33 -63.68 10.97
N GLY A 486 19.43 -64.45 11.02
CA GLY A 486 20.76 -63.89 10.93
C GLY A 486 21.83 -64.97 11.03
N ASN A 487 23.07 -64.55 11.05
CA ASN A 487 24.22 -65.41 11.15
C ASN A 487 24.98 -65.16 12.45
N VAL A 488 25.35 -66.23 13.13
CA VAL A 488 26.21 -66.17 14.32
C VAL A 488 27.59 -66.72 13.99
N MET A 489 28.60 -66.07 14.53
CA MET A 489 29.99 -66.49 14.36
C MET A 489 30.80 -66.24 15.65
N TRP A 490 31.89 -66.88 15.80
CA TRP A 490 32.83 -66.56 16.87
C TRP A 490 33.50 -65.20 16.63
N ALA A 491 33.65 -64.44 17.67
CA ALA A 491 34.32 -63.13 17.63
C ALA A 491 35.80 -63.23 17.82
N VAL A 492 36.46 -64.05 16.94
CA VAL A 492 37.90 -64.32 16.99
C VAL A 492 38.57 -63.76 15.76
N ASN A 493 39.86 -63.38 15.94
CA ASN A 493 40.69 -62.97 14.83
C ASN A 493 41.31 -64.20 14.21
N GLY A 494 40.74 -64.71 13.13
CA GLY A 494 41.20 -65.87 12.42
C GLY A 494 40.20 -67.02 12.36
N ASP A 495 40.70 -68.22 11.91
CA ASP A 495 39.85 -69.38 11.76
C ASP A 495 39.53 -70.03 13.11
N PRO A 496 38.24 -70.28 13.43
CA PRO A 496 37.79 -70.97 14.63
C PRO A 496 38.46 -72.35 14.81
N GLU A 497 38.86 -72.99 13.73
CA GLU A 497 39.63 -74.26 13.78
C GLU A 497 41.04 -74.12 14.42
N SER A 498 41.59 -72.90 14.38
CA SER A 498 42.89 -72.60 14.99
C SER A 498 42.83 -72.26 16.48
N VAL A 499 41.67 -71.99 17.02
CA VAL A 499 41.48 -71.57 18.41
C VAL A 499 41.11 -72.78 19.27
N LYS A 500 42.01 -73.24 20.11
CA LYS A 500 41.77 -74.36 21.08
C LYS A 500 40.90 -73.93 22.20
N VAL A 501 39.92 -74.75 22.57
CA VAL A 501 39.02 -74.50 23.68
C VAL A 501 39.67 -74.86 24.99
N GLU A 502 39.74 -73.90 25.93
CA GLU A 502 40.30 -74.09 27.26
C GLU A 502 39.17 -74.16 28.30
N LYS A 503 39.35 -74.96 29.32
CA LYS A 503 38.37 -75.16 30.38
C LYS A 503 38.17 -73.90 31.19
N GLY A 504 36.88 -73.48 31.36
CA GLY A 504 36.48 -72.28 32.10
C GLY A 504 36.68 -71.00 31.37
N THR A 505 37.17 -71.05 30.11
CA THR A 505 37.39 -69.83 29.31
C THR A 505 36.09 -69.45 28.56
N ALA A 506 35.74 -68.21 28.60
CA ALA A 506 34.59 -67.64 27.87
C ALA A 506 35.05 -67.22 26.47
N TYR A 507 34.31 -67.63 25.45
CA TYR A 507 34.56 -67.27 24.04
C TYR A 507 33.40 -66.37 23.56
N GLU A 508 33.75 -65.25 22.96
CA GLU A 508 32.76 -64.29 22.44
C GLU A 508 32.20 -64.73 21.11
N TRP A 509 30.94 -64.49 20.92
CA TRP A 509 30.22 -64.64 19.66
C TRP A 509 29.58 -63.36 19.24
N ILE A 510 29.35 -63.20 17.93
CA ILE A 510 28.63 -62.08 17.30
C ILE A 510 27.47 -62.66 16.51
N PHE A 511 26.27 -62.16 16.75
CA PHE A 511 25.12 -62.39 15.88
C PHE A 511 24.90 -61.17 14.99
N ARG A 512 24.87 -61.40 13.67
CA ARG A 512 24.58 -60.40 12.67
C ARG A 512 23.22 -60.70 12.05
N PRO A 513 22.18 -59.87 12.30
CA PRO A 513 20.90 -60.02 11.62
C PRO A 513 21.06 -59.91 10.10
N ASN A 514 20.23 -60.61 9.33
CA ASN A 514 20.18 -60.47 7.89
C ASN A 514 19.70 -59.07 7.46
N ASP A 515 18.87 -58.46 8.27
CA ASP A 515 18.42 -57.08 8.15
C ASP A 515 19.23 -56.18 9.12
N ASP A 516 20.41 -55.82 8.71
CA ASP A 516 21.33 -54.98 9.49
C ASP A 516 20.92 -53.49 9.50
N LYS A 517 19.94 -53.09 8.68
CA LYS A 517 19.40 -51.75 8.66
C LYS A 517 18.50 -51.47 9.88
N HIS A 518 17.70 -52.45 10.25
CA HIS A 518 16.68 -52.26 11.29
C HIS A 518 17.05 -52.95 12.60
N PHE A 519 18.01 -53.87 12.62
CA PHE A 519 18.40 -54.60 13.80
C PHE A 519 19.86 -54.36 14.15
N GLU A 520 20.14 -54.36 15.46
CA GLU A 520 21.49 -54.24 15.97
C GLU A 520 22.24 -55.57 15.89
N VAL A 521 23.55 -55.45 15.74
CA VAL A 521 24.45 -56.58 15.96
C VAL A 521 24.58 -56.82 17.45
N ILE A 522 24.30 -58.01 17.91
CA ILE A 522 24.47 -58.37 19.33
C ILE A 522 25.70 -59.28 19.52
N ARG A 523 26.23 -59.18 20.73
CA ARG A 523 27.39 -59.94 21.16
C ARG A 523 27.09 -60.63 22.48
N GLY A 524 27.75 -61.75 22.72
CA GLY A 524 27.72 -62.45 23.98
C GLY A 524 28.91 -63.38 24.12
N SER A 525 28.95 -64.07 25.23
CA SER A 525 30.05 -65.05 25.44
C SER A 525 29.51 -66.38 25.99
N ILE A 526 30.22 -67.46 25.70
CA ILE A 526 29.90 -68.83 26.13
C ILE A 526 31.13 -69.46 26.72
N ILE A 527 31.03 -70.12 27.87
CA ILE A 527 31.98 -71.04 28.40
C ILE A 527 31.67 -72.43 27.84
N LEU A 528 32.43 -72.90 26.84
CA LEU A 528 32.16 -74.14 26.11
C LEU A 528 32.52 -75.40 26.90
N TRP A 529 33.53 -75.30 27.79
CA TRP A 529 34.02 -76.38 28.57
C TRP A 529 34.05 -76.06 30.05
N THR A 530 33.08 -76.66 30.81
CA THR A 530 32.96 -76.52 32.25
C THR A 530 33.34 -77.76 32.97
N GLU A 531 33.45 -77.72 34.30
CA GLU A 531 33.78 -78.93 35.10
C GLU A 531 32.65 -79.97 35.09
N SER A 532 31.41 -79.50 34.87
CA SER A 532 30.21 -80.33 34.84
C SER A 532 29.72 -80.69 33.41
N GLY A 533 30.46 -80.31 32.37
CA GLY A 533 30.06 -80.53 30.99
C GLY A 533 28.92 -79.67 30.43
N SER A 534 28.42 -78.70 31.16
CA SER A 534 27.37 -77.81 30.71
C SER A 534 27.95 -76.44 30.50
N GLY A 535 27.78 -75.90 29.32
CA GLY A 535 28.15 -74.50 29.00
C GLY A 535 27.23 -73.44 29.70
N VAL A 536 27.79 -72.30 30.06
CA VAL A 536 27.05 -71.15 30.60
C VAL A 536 27.08 -70.02 29.59
N VAL A 537 25.89 -69.54 29.28
CA VAL A 537 25.77 -68.39 28.39
C VAL A 537 25.80 -67.11 29.23
N ILE A 538 26.73 -66.22 28.94
CA ILE A 538 26.77 -64.88 29.52
C ILE A 538 26.43 -63.89 28.44
N ILE A 539 25.34 -63.16 28.58
CA ILE A 539 24.95 -62.10 27.66
C ILE A 539 25.54 -60.81 28.21
N VAL A 540 26.41 -60.16 27.42
CA VAL A 540 26.91 -58.81 27.70
C VAL A 540 26.15 -57.86 26.79
N PRO A 541 25.36 -56.91 27.32
CA PRO A 541 24.70 -55.91 26.48
C PRO A 541 25.77 -55.10 25.70
N SER A 542 25.63 -54.99 24.40
CA SER A 542 26.54 -54.17 23.60
C SER A 542 26.22 -52.70 23.84
N GLN A 543 27.21 -51.91 24.20
CA GLN A 543 27.16 -50.47 24.04
C GLN A 543 27.41 -50.14 22.57
N SER A 544 26.51 -49.41 21.95
CA SER A 544 26.68 -48.90 20.60
C SER A 544 27.84 -47.91 20.56
N GLY A 545 28.90 -48.32 19.91
CA GLY A 545 30.09 -47.51 19.66
C GLY A 545 31.13 -48.30 18.87
N GLU A 546 31.24 -48.01 17.59
CA GLU A 546 32.29 -48.52 16.73
C GLU A 546 33.63 -48.02 17.25
N SER A 547 34.37 -48.83 18.01
CA SER A 547 35.74 -48.54 18.36
C SER A 547 36.66 -49.44 17.56
N THR A 548 37.51 -48.85 16.74
CA THR A 548 38.71 -49.47 16.13
C THR A 548 39.50 -50.30 17.13
N PRO A 549 40.07 -51.42 16.78
CA PRO A 549 40.80 -52.31 17.70
C PRO A 549 42.05 -51.60 18.23
N ALA A 550 42.09 -51.30 19.50
CA ALA A 550 43.31 -50.88 20.19
C ALA A 550 44.13 -52.09 20.55
N SER A 551 45.38 -52.01 20.21
CA SER A 551 46.44 -52.97 20.56
C SER A 551 46.53 -53.20 22.09
N ASN A 552 46.58 -54.45 22.48
CA ASN A 552 46.77 -54.93 23.84
C ASN A 552 48.17 -54.56 24.41
N PRO A 553 48.22 -53.99 25.63
CA PRO A 553 49.42 -54.24 26.45
C PRO A 553 49.07 -55.02 27.71
N ASN A 554 49.89 -55.95 27.88
CA ASN A 554 50.02 -56.97 28.92
C ASN A 554 50.24 -56.32 30.33
N THR A 555 49.70 -57.04 31.33
CA THR A 555 50.10 -57.14 32.73
C THR A 555 49.89 -56.01 33.73
N GLY A 556 49.23 -56.36 34.81
CA GLY A 556 49.68 -56.08 36.17
C GLY A 556 48.82 -55.27 37.09
N ALA A 557 48.30 -55.97 38.08
CA ALA A 557 48.14 -55.57 39.48
C ALA A 557 47.02 -54.56 39.88
N ALA A 558 46.23 -55.05 40.79
CA ALA A 558 45.26 -54.35 41.65
C ALA A 558 45.78 -53.10 42.30
N HIS A 559 44.94 -52.09 42.41
CA HIS A 559 44.79 -51.37 43.67
C HIS A 559 43.42 -50.70 43.82
N VAL A 560 42.96 -50.88 45.05
CA VAL A 560 41.73 -50.37 45.69
C VAL A 560 41.79 -48.85 45.84
N GLY A 561 40.65 -48.19 45.80
CA GLY A 561 40.48 -46.98 46.59
C GLY A 561 39.93 -45.74 45.82
N GLN A 562 38.63 -45.53 45.96
CA GLN A 562 37.96 -44.25 46.37
C GLN A 562 38.48 -42.90 45.89
N PRO A 563 37.68 -41.82 45.98
CA PRO A 563 36.39 -41.49 45.29
C PRO A 563 36.52 -40.14 44.50
N LEU A 564 35.38 -39.75 43.93
CA LEU A 564 35.10 -38.47 43.30
C LEU A 564 35.65 -37.22 44.06
N PRO A 565 36.05 -36.12 43.36
CA PRO A 565 35.14 -34.99 43.26
C PRO A 565 35.15 -34.34 41.86
N GLY A 566 34.08 -33.85 41.37
CA GLY A 566 33.59 -32.55 41.70
C GLY A 566 33.84 -31.54 40.60
N LEU A 567 32.77 -31.10 39.98
CA LEU A 567 32.50 -29.77 39.42
C LEU A 567 33.65 -28.87 38.93
N ALA A 568 33.52 -28.38 37.74
CA ALA A 568 33.79 -26.95 37.48
C ALA A 568 32.87 -26.42 36.39
N LEU A 569 31.83 -25.77 36.84
CA LEU A 569 31.11 -24.74 36.10
C LEU A 569 32.07 -23.59 35.80
N LEU A 570 32.11 -23.10 34.58
CA LEU A 570 32.62 -21.76 34.29
C LEU A 570 31.55 -21.01 33.49
N ALA A 571 30.72 -20.29 34.25
CA ALA A 571 29.92 -19.19 33.76
C ALA A 571 30.85 -17.95 33.64
N LEU A 572 30.90 -17.37 32.46
CA LEU A 572 31.46 -16.02 32.29
C LEU A 572 30.31 -15.05 32.05
N ALA A 573 29.90 -14.39 33.12
CA ALA A 573 29.09 -13.19 33.03
C ALA A 573 30.04 -12.00 32.85
N ALA A 574 29.93 -11.30 31.77
CA ALA A 574 30.56 -9.98 31.63
C ALA A 574 29.55 -8.90 31.96
N LEU A 575 29.66 -8.38 33.17
CA LEU A 575 29.00 -7.19 33.66
C LEU A 575 29.87 -6.00 33.24
N CYS A 576 29.39 -5.10 32.40
CA CYS A 576 29.95 -3.77 32.28
C CYS A 576 28.95 -2.74 32.79
N LEU A 577 29.12 -2.41 34.06
CA LEU A 577 28.72 -1.12 34.64
C LEU A 577 29.63 -0.03 34.07
N TYR A 578 29.06 1.01 33.53
CA TYR A 578 29.72 2.31 33.47
C TYR A 578 28.80 3.38 34.07
N ALA A 579 29.14 3.77 35.26
CA ALA A 579 28.64 4.97 35.92
C ALA A 579 29.70 6.08 35.76
N GLY A 580 29.29 7.26 35.46
CA GLY A 580 30.22 8.42 35.46
C GLY A 580 29.57 9.63 34.83
N THR A 581 28.79 10.30 35.53
CA THR A 581 28.91 11.65 36.13
C THR A 581 29.53 12.77 35.28
N ARG A 582 28.70 13.79 35.13
CA ARG A 582 28.92 15.24 35.34
C ARG A 582 29.48 16.14 34.23
N ARG A 583 28.63 17.16 34.00
CA ARG A 583 28.91 18.60 33.77
C ARG A 583 29.34 18.99 32.35
N PHE A 584 28.56 19.74 31.69
CA PHE A 584 28.13 21.15 31.88
C PHE A 584 26.82 21.38 31.14
#